data_cbd4300823f555e7d293eeb0980747f8
#
_entry.id   cbd4300823f555e7d293eeb0980747f8
#
_cell.length_a   1.000
_cell.length_b   1.000
_cell.length_c   1.000
_cell.angle_alpha   90.00
_cell.angle_beta   90.00
_cell.angle_gamma   90.00
#
_symmetry.space_group_name_H-M   'P 1'
#
loop_
_entity.id
_entity.type
_entity.pdbx_description
1 polymer ?
#
loop_
_entity_poly.entity_id
_entity_poly.type
_entity_poly.pdbx_seq_one_letter_code
_entity_poly.pdbx_strand_id
1 'polypeptide(L)'
;MTLSRFSNLCEALENSKGKRKTLSENFSTFSDDGEILVRILCEEYESNNIGLTNARKWIANALGCFDDEVVEYENMWGDLGEGMRQFIGESSVSSNMSMKSLIHLLTMDCSISNGQSYELFKEAINEMNGLELKWFLRYWLRTPRNGVSCSTVNKALADYFSNNDVLMYGKFHKSSIVYRYLMNGQKPPCTVMHGGFIPCVLAKKFAGKLPDQYLIDVKYDGNRYQIHRFDDNVIIFNRKGNVVTEQYPDIVEIVKTFNAHQFIIDTEIYPVRA
;
A
#
# COMPACT_ATOMS: atom_id res chain seq x y z
N MET A 1 2.51 -18.88 8.64
CA MET A 1 3.84 -18.39 8.21
C MET A 1 4.35 -17.32 9.15
N THR A 2 5.69 -17.10 9.22
CA THR A 2 6.34 -16.23 10.21
C THR A 2 6.93 -14.96 9.57
N LEU A 3 7.09 -13.93 10.38
CA LEU A 3 7.79 -12.68 10.03
C LEU A 3 9.20 -12.97 9.48
N SER A 4 9.91 -13.95 10.01
CA SER A 4 11.24 -14.33 9.54
C SER A 4 11.25 -14.71 8.05
N ARG A 5 10.29 -15.50 7.59
CA ARG A 5 10.17 -15.86 6.17
C ARG A 5 9.83 -14.66 5.29
N PHE A 6 8.94 -13.79 5.78
CA PHE A 6 8.62 -12.54 5.08
C PHE A 6 9.86 -11.65 4.96
N SER A 7 10.62 -11.49 6.04
CA SER A 7 11.83 -10.66 6.05
C SER A 7 12.91 -11.19 5.11
N ASN A 8 13.11 -12.52 5.08
CA ASN A 8 14.01 -13.16 4.12
C ASN A 8 13.58 -12.95 2.66
N LEU A 9 12.27 -13.03 2.38
CA LEU A 9 11.76 -12.73 1.04
C LEU A 9 12.01 -11.26 0.66
N CYS A 10 11.76 -10.33 1.57
CA CYS A 10 11.98 -8.91 1.33
C CYS A 10 13.47 -8.58 1.10
N GLU A 11 14.37 -9.22 1.84
CA GLU A 11 15.81 -9.11 1.64
C GLU A 11 16.25 -9.67 0.28
N ALA A 12 15.73 -10.82 -0.11
CA ALA A 12 15.95 -11.40 -1.43
C ALA A 12 15.42 -10.48 -2.55
N LEU A 13 14.26 -9.84 -2.34
CA LEU A 13 13.70 -8.88 -3.29
C LEU A 13 14.53 -7.60 -3.38
N GLU A 14 15.02 -7.05 -2.27
CA GLU A 14 15.89 -5.86 -2.27
C GLU A 14 17.13 -6.11 -3.14
N ASN A 15 17.75 -7.28 -3.01
CA ASN A 15 18.98 -7.65 -3.68
C ASN A 15 18.77 -8.24 -5.10
N SER A 16 17.55 -8.58 -5.48
CA SER A 16 17.25 -9.20 -6.78
C SER A 16 17.11 -8.18 -7.91
N LYS A 17 17.72 -8.49 -9.07
CA LYS A 17 17.42 -7.80 -10.34
C LYS A 17 16.13 -8.34 -10.99
N GLY A 18 15.71 -9.56 -10.66
CA GLY A 18 14.55 -10.26 -11.23
C GLY A 18 13.36 -10.37 -10.26
N LYS A 19 12.96 -9.28 -9.61
CA LYS A 19 11.92 -9.24 -8.56
C LYS A 19 10.63 -10.00 -8.91
N ARG A 20 10.16 -9.89 -10.15
CA ARG A 20 8.98 -10.62 -10.65
C ARG A 20 9.16 -12.14 -10.53
N LYS A 21 10.30 -12.68 -11.00
CA LYS A 21 10.63 -14.09 -10.92
C LYS A 21 10.77 -14.54 -9.47
N THR A 22 11.53 -13.80 -8.67
CA THR A 22 11.70 -14.08 -7.23
C THR A 22 10.34 -14.17 -6.51
N LEU A 23 9.40 -13.27 -6.79
CA LEU A 23 8.06 -13.32 -6.20
C LEU A 23 7.28 -14.55 -6.67
N SER A 24 7.20 -14.80 -7.99
CA SER A 24 6.40 -15.89 -8.53
C SER A 24 6.85 -17.27 -8.00
N GLU A 25 8.15 -17.48 -7.84
CA GLU A 25 8.74 -18.72 -7.30
C GLU A 25 8.46 -18.90 -5.80
N ASN A 26 8.21 -17.81 -5.07
CA ASN A 26 7.98 -17.85 -3.63
C ASN A 26 6.50 -17.90 -3.22
N PHE A 27 5.54 -17.59 -4.08
CA PHE A 27 4.12 -17.58 -3.69
C PHE A 27 3.63 -18.93 -3.14
N SER A 28 4.10 -20.05 -3.66
CA SER A 28 3.75 -21.39 -3.17
C SER A 28 4.16 -21.62 -1.71
N THR A 29 5.24 -20.98 -1.26
CA THR A 29 5.71 -21.08 0.13
C THR A 29 4.83 -20.29 1.10
N PHE A 30 3.96 -19.40 0.58
CA PHE A 30 3.06 -18.53 1.33
C PHE A 30 1.58 -18.89 1.11
N SER A 31 1.25 -20.10 0.62
CA SER A 31 -0.10 -20.48 0.20
C SER A 31 -1.22 -20.04 1.18
N ASP A 32 -1.06 -20.32 2.47
CA ASP A 32 -2.08 -20.02 3.48
C ASP A 32 -2.15 -18.52 3.87
N ASP A 33 -1.05 -17.80 3.74
CA ASP A 33 -0.92 -16.37 4.08
C ASP A 33 -0.66 -15.50 2.84
N GLY A 34 -0.79 -16.06 1.63
CA GLY A 34 -0.46 -15.38 0.38
C GLY A 34 -1.29 -14.11 0.15
N GLU A 35 -2.55 -14.08 0.59
CA GLU A 35 -3.36 -12.87 0.56
C GLU A 35 -2.76 -11.78 1.45
N ILE A 36 -2.33 -12.12 2.67
CA ILE A 36 -1.69 -11.18 3.60
C ILE A 36 -0.36 -10.71 3.02
N LEU A 37 0.43 -11.62 2.44
CA LEU A 37 1.68 -11.27 1.75
C LEU A 37 1.44 -10.23 0.66
N VAL A 38 0.50 -10.48 -0.25
CA VAL A 38 0.15 -9.56 -1.35
C VAL A 38 -0.33 -8.22 -0.78
N ARG A 39 -1.18 -8.25 0.26
CA ARG A 39 -1.69 -7.07 0.92
C ARG A 39 -0.57 -6.20 1.52
N ILE A 40 0.43 -6.82 2.13
CA ILE A 40 1.58 -6.09 2.69
C ILE A 40 2.48 -5.56 1.57
N LEU A 41 2.86 -6.39 0.59
CA LEU A 41 3.73 -5.98 -0.52
C LEU A 41 3.15 -4.85 -1.39
N CYS A 42 1.82 -4.78 -1.51
CA CYS A 42 1.10 -3.72 -2.22
C CYS A 42 0.69 -2.55 -1.32
N GLU A 43 1.02 -2.58 -0.04
CA GLU A 43 0.60 -1.58 0.96
C GLU A 43 -0.92 -1.37 0.99
N GLU A 44 -1.69 -2.44 0.76
CA GLU A 44 -3.17 -2.45 0.74
C GLU A 44 -3.75 -2.61 2.16
N TYR A 45 -3.25 -1.82 3.11
CA TYR A 45 -3.70 -1.77 4.51
C TYR A 45 -3.83 -0.33 4.99
N GLU A 46 -4.56 -0.12 6.06
CA GLU A 46 -4.78 1.21 6.63
C GLU A 46 -3.50 1.76 7.25
N SER A 47 -3.39 3.10 7.32
CA SER A 47 -2.26 3.75 7.97
C SER A 47 -2.36 3.60 9.49
N ASN A 48 -1.23 3.37 10.14
CA ASN A 48 -1.11 3.39 11.59
C ASN A 48 -1.04 4.81 12.18
N ASN A 49 -1.07 5.84 11.34
CA ASN A 49 -1.07 7.26 11.69
C ASN A 49 0.11 7.74 12.55
N ILE A 50 1.22 6.98 12.60
CA ILE A 50 2.40 7.41 13.34
C ILE A 50 3.26 8.37 12.50
N GLY A 51 3.59 9.52 13.08
CA GLY A 51 4.59 10.42 12.51
C GLY A 51 6.03 9.98 12.84
N LEU A 52 7.00 10.29 11.95
CA LEU A 52 8.38 9.85 12.09
C LEU A 52 9.02 10.20 13.44
N THR A 53 8.75 11.38 13.97
CA THR A 53 9.25 11.81 15.29
C THR A 53 8.75 10.90 16.42
N ASN A 54 7.47 10.54 16.41
CA ASN A 54 6.91 9.66 17.41
C ASN A 54 7.39 8.20 17.21
N ALA A 55 7.57 7.78 15.96
CA ALA A 55 8.14 6.47 15.66
C ALA A 55 9.54 6.31 16.26
N ARG A 56 10.42 7.31 16.11
CA ARG A 56 11.77 7.31 16.70
C ARG A 56 11.72 7.18 18.22
N LYS A 57 10.83 7.94 18.88
CA LYS A 57 10.62 7.86 20.34
C LYS A 57 10.13 6.49 20.80
N TRP A 58 9.19 5.90 20.06
CA TRP A 58 8.70 4.57 20.38
C TRP A 58 9.78 3.51 20.25
N ILE A 59 10.60 3.59 19.21
CA ILE A 59 11.74 2.69 18.98
C ILE A 59 12.78 2.85 20.08
N ALA A 60 13.20 4.10 20.36
CA ALA A 60 14.19 4.39 21.39
C ALA A 60 13.77 3.84 22.77
N ASN A 61 12.54 4.17 23.20
CA ASN A 61 12.00 3.71 24.47
C ASN A 61 11.87 2.17 24.53
N ALA A 62 11.49 1.53 23.44
CA ALA A 62 11.32 0.08 23.40
C ALA A 62 12.67 -0.67 23.42
N LEU A 63 13.69 -0.14 22.74
CA LEU A 63 15.06 -0.70 22.71
C LEU A 63 15.94 -0.25 23.88
N GLY A 64 15.45 0.68 24.72
CA GLY A 64 16.18 1.19 25.88
C GLY A 64 17.37 2.09 25.51
N CYS A 65 17.29 2.82 24.42
CA CYS A 65 18.29 3.79 23.96
C CYS A 65 17.73 5.21 23.90
N PHE A 66 18.55 6.19 23.52
CA PHE A 66 18.14 7.58 23.37
C PHE A 66 17.63 7.87 21.95
N ASP A 67 16.71 8.84 21.82
CA ASP A 67 16.16 9.28 20.53
C ASP A 67 17.27 9.69 19.55
N ASP A 68 18.31 10.36 20.05
CA ASP A 68 19.44 10.83 19.24
C ASP A 68 20.26 9.66 18.67
N GLU A 69 20.38 8.55 19.38
CA GLU A 69 21.05 7.33 18.86
C GLU A 69 20.25 6.74 17.68
N VAL A 70 18.94 6.70 17.79
CA VAL A 70 18.07 6.25 16.69
C VAL A 70 18.26 7.12 15.45
N VAL A 71 18.33 8.45 15.63
CA VAL A 71 18.56 9.40 14.53
C VAL A 71 19.97 9.25 13.96
N GLU A 72 20.99 9.04 14.78
CA GLU A 72 22.36 8.83 14.34
C GLU A 72 22.47 7.59 13.44
N TYR A 73 21.93 6.45 13.87
CA TYR A 73 21.94 5.22 13.08
C TYR A 73 21.11 5.35 11.79
N GLU A 74 19.96 6.02 11.83
CA GLU A 74 19.18 6.30 10.62
C GLU A 74 19.98 7.13 9.62
N ASN A 75 20.67 8.18 10.06
CA ASN A 75 21.47 9.03 9.19
C ASN A 75 22.69 8.29 8.63
N MET A 76 23.34 7.46 9.46
CA MET A 76 24.50 6.68 9.04
C MET A 76 24.16 5.66 7.95
N TRP A 77 23.01 5.02 8.03
CA TRP A 77 22.59 3.94 7.13
C TRP A 77 21.59 4.37 6.07
N GLY A 78 21.12 5.62 6.12
CA GLY A 78 20.24 6.20 5.11
C GLY A 78 18.77 5.79 5.21
N ASP A 79 18.40 4.91 6.14
CA ASP A 79 17.02 4.62 6.52
C ASP A 79 16.91 3.99 7.92
N LEU A 80 15.76 4.22 8.55
CA LEU A 80 15.54 3.82 9.93
C LEU A 80 15.54 2.28 10.10
N GLY A 81 15.02 1.54 9.13
CA GLY A 81 14.99 0.07 9.19
C GLY A 81 16.38 -0.55 9.19
N GLU A 82 17.23 -0.12 8.25
CA GLU A 82 18.63 -0.60 8.21
C GLU A 82 19.42 -0.10 9.42
N GLY A 83 19.22 1.16 9.82
CA GLY A 83 19.87 1.72 11.02
C GLY A 83 19.58 0.88 12.25
N MET A 84 18.33 0.52 12.49
CA MET A 84 17.96 -0.29 13.65
C MET A 84 18.43 -1.75 13.56
N ARG A 85 18.48 -2.32 12.34
CA ARG A 85 19.13 -3.63 12.13
C ARG A 85 20.58 -3.61 12.62
N GLN A 86 21.33 -2.57 12.25
CA GLN A 86 22.73 -2.44 12.64
C GLN A 86 22.90 -2.12 14.13
N PHE A 87 21.94 -1.37 14.71
CA PHE A 87 21.94 -1.03 16.13
C PHE A 87 21.83 -2.27 17.02
N ILE A 88 20.84 -3.15 16.73
CA ILE A 88 20.65 -4.38 17.55
C ILE A 88 21.58 -5.53 17.12
N GLY A 89 22.20 -5.43 15.95
CA GLY A 89 23.10 -6.45 15.42
C GLY A 89 22.41 -7.70 14.91
N GLU A 90 23.21 -8.70 14.53
CA GLU A 90 22.71 -9.99 14.07
C GLU A 90 22.45 -10.91 15.26
N SER A 91 21.22 -11.45 15.35
CA SER A 91 20.83 -12.46 16.31
C SER A 91 20.38 -13.72 15.56
N SER A 92 20.75 -14.89 16.08
CA SER A 92 20.25 -16.18 15.57
C SER A 92 18.82 -16.49 16.03
N VAL A 93 18.30 -15.72 16.96
CA VAL A 93 16.91 -15.88 17.45
C VAL A 93 16.00 -15.13 16.50
N SER A 94 15.01 -15.82 15.95
CA SER A 94 13.95 -15.19 15.16
C SER A 94 12.63 -15.25 15.91
N SER A 95 11.80 -14.24 15.68
CA SER A 95 10.47 -14.22 16.29
C SER A 95 9.57 -15.30 15.67
N ASN A 96 8.65 -15.83 16.47
CA ASN A 96 7.60 -16.73 16.00
C ASN A 96 6.36 -15.96 15.52
N MET A 97 6.49 -14.64 15.28
CA MET A 97 5.39 -13.78 14.89
C MET A 97 4.75 -14.25 13.59
N SER A 98 3.43 -14.44 13.62
CA SER A 98 2.65 -14.81 12.43
C SER A 98 2.44 -13.64 11.48
N MET A 99 2.14 -13.92 10.19
CA MET A 99 1.75 -12.88 9.22
C MET A 99 0.46 -12.14 9.65
N LYS A 100 -0.44 -12.81 10.38
CA LYS A 100 -1.64 -12.18 10.94
C LYS A 100 -1.30 -11.19 12.04
N SER A 101 -0.36 -11.52 12.91
CA SER A 101 0.14 -10.59 13.94
C SER A 101 0.89 -9.42 13.31
N LEU A 102 1.70 -9.70 12.27
CA LEU A 102 2.39 -8.66 11.52
C LEU A 102 1.41 -7.63 10.93
N ILE A 103 0.39 -8.07 10.18
CA ILE A 103 -0.57 -7.13 9.58
C ILE A 103 -1.35 -6.36 10.65
N HIS A 104 -1.65 -6.98 11.79
CA HIS A 104 -2.29 -6.30 12.92
C HIS A 104 -1.41 -5.15 13.44
N LEU A 105 -0.12 -5.39 13.68
CA LEU A 105 0.82 -4.35 14.12
C LEU A 105 0.99 -3.23 13.08
N LEU A 106 1.01 -3.57 11.79
CA LEU A 106 1.13 -2.58 10.70
C LEU A 106 -0.09 -1.66 10.60
N THR A 107 -1.28 -2.13 11.02
CA THR A 107 -2.55 -1.38 10.93
C THR A 107 -3.02 -0.79 12.24
N MET A 108 -2.33 -1.08 13.33
CA MET A 108 -2.67 -0.58 14.66
C MET A 108 -2.58 0.94 14.71
N ASP A 109 -3.64 1.61 15.15
CA ASP A 109 -3.65 3.07 15.26
C ASP A 109 -2.71 3.54 16.36
N CYS A 110 -1.68 4.29 15.96
CA CYS A 110 -0.65 4.84 16.84
C CYS A 110 -0.85 6.35 17.11
N SER A 111 -1.91 6.96 16.58
CA SER A 111 -2.20 8.40 16.75
C SER A 111 -2.74 8.72 18.14
N ILE A 112 -3.39 7.76 18.77
CA ILE A 112 -3.97 7.92 20.11
C ILE A 112 -2.88 7.55 21.11
N SER A 113 -2.74 8.35 22.16
CA SER A 113 -1.88 8.07 23.33
C SER A 113 -2.43 6.86 24.12
N ASN A 114 -2.72 5.80 23.42
CA ASN A 114 -3.20 4.55 23.97
C ASN A 114 -1.97 3.73 24.37
N GLY A 115 -1.68 3.66 25.66
CA GLY A 115 -0.56 2.88 26.19
C GLY A 115 -0.56 1.43 25.70
N GLN A 116 -1.73 0.88 25.36
CA GLN A 116 -1.87 -0.48 24.86
C GLN A 116 -1.18 -0.69 23.49
N SER A 117 -1.33 0.26 22.54
CA SER A 117 -0.67 0.15 21.24
C SER A 117 0.85 0.21 21.36
N TYR A 118 1.36 1.06 22.26
CA TYR A 118 2.78 1.13 22.52
C TYR A 118 3.33 -0.15 23.18
N GLU A 119 2.64 -0.72 24.16
CA GLU A 119 3.07 -1.97 24.81
C GLU A 119 3.12 -3.14 23.81
N LEU A 120 2.10 -3.28 22.95
CA LEU A 120 2.12 -4.30 21.90
C LEU A 120 3.28 -4.10 20.91
N PHE A 121 3.56 -2.84 20.53
CA PHE A 121 4.71 -2.53 19.69
C PHE A 121 6.03 -2.90 20.38
N LYS A 122 6.19 -2.51 21.65
CA LYS A 122 7.38 -2.77 22.43
C LYS A 122 7.65 -4.27 22.62
N GLU A 123 6.62 -5.03 22.96
CA GLU A 123 6.72 -6.48 23.05
C GLU A 123 7.17 -7.09 21.73
N ALA A 124 6.52 -6.67 20.63
CA ALA A 124 6.78 -7.19 19.31
C ALA A 124 8.23 -6.95 18.85
N ILE A 125 8.76 -5.72 18.97
CA ILE A 125 10.12 -5.42 18.47
C ILE A 125 11.22 -6.05 19.32
N ASN A 126 10.97 -6.29 20.60
CA ASN A 126 11.94 -6.96 21.48
C ASN A 126 12.11 -8.45 21.17
N GLU A 127 11.14 -9.07 20.46
CA GLU A 127 11.23 -10.44 19.99
C GLU A 127 11.87 -10.56 18.59
N MET A 128 12.03 -9.45 17.87
CA MET A 128 12.56 -9.44 16.51
C MET A 128 14.08 -9.47 16.48
N ASN A 129 14.66 -10.23 15.53
CA ASN A 129 16.06 -10.07 15.17
C ASN A 129 16.24 -8.84 14.25
N GLY A 130 17.50 -8.46 13.96
CA GLY A 130 17.80 -7.27 13.18
C GLY A 130 17.17 -7.25 11.79
N LEU A 131 17.13 -8.39 11.09
CA LEU A 131 16.50 -8.49 9.77
C LEU A 131 14.98 -8.33 9.83
N GLU A 132 14.35 -8.92 10.82
CA GLU A 132 12.92 -8.81 11.06
C GLU A 132 12.53 -7.39 11.43
N LEU A 133 13.29 -6.74 12.31
CA LEU A 133 13.09 -5.36 12.71
C LEU A 133 13.24 -4.39 11.52
N LYS A 134 14.28 -4.56 10.68
CA LYS A 134 14.46 -3.79 9.44
C LYS A 134 13.19 -3.79 8.60
N TRP A 135 12.68 -4.97 8.26
CA TRP A 135 11.55 -5.09 7.35
C TRP A 135 10.23 -4.70 8.00
N PHE A 136 10.05 -4.99 9.29
CA PHE A 136 8.90 -4.49 10.04
C PHE A 136 8.84 -2.96 10.02
N LEU A 137 9.90 -2.26 10.40
CA LEU A 137 9.95 -0.79 10.46
C LEU A 137 9.73 -0.15 9.08
N ARG A 138 10.30 -0.71 8.02
CA ARG A 138 10.12 -0.22 6.66
C ARG A 138 8.66 -0.28 6.21
N TYR A 139 7.93 -1.37 6.50
CA TYR A 139 6.51 -1.48 6.19
C TYR A 139 5.62 -0.70 7.17
N TRP A 140 6.00 -0.63 8.42
CA TRP A 140 5.30 0.16 9.44
C TRP A 140 5.33 1.66 9.13
N LEU A 141 6.43 2.16 8.58
CA LEU A 141 6.61 3.55 8.13
C LEU A 141 6.27 3.77 6.65
N ARG A 142 5.78 2.74 5.95
CA ARG A 142 5.45 2.79 4.51
C ARG A 142 6.61 3.24 3.62
N THR A 143 7.79 2.77 3.93
CA THR A 143 9.02 3.02 3.16
C THR A 143 9.73 1.70 2.82
N PRO A 144 9.07 0.74 2.12
CA PRO A 144 9.58 -0.63 1.99
C PRO A 144 10.92 -0.75 1.27
N ARG A 145 11.26 0.15 0.36
CA ARG A 145 12.55 0.23 -0.36
C ARG A 145 13.04 -1.06 -1.03
N ASN A 146 12.22 -2.10 -1.12
CA ASN A 146 12.58 -3.36 -1.82
C ASN A 146 12.40 -3.26 -3.34
N GLY A 147 11.92 -2.12 -3.85
CA GLY A 147 11.70 -1.89 -5.28
C GLY A 147 10.56 -2.71 -5.88
N VAL A 148 9.66 -3.24 -5.07
CA VAL A 148 8.45 -3.94 -5.51
C VAL A 148 7.28 -2.96 -5.56
N SER A 149 6.55 -2.97 -6.67
CA SER A 149 5.30 -2.23 -6.84
C SER A 149 4.13 -3.19 -7.01
N CYS A 150 2.89 -2.73 -6.81
CA CYS A 150 1.69 -3.55 -7.10
C CYS A 150 1.70 -4.09 -8.54
N SER A 151 2.23 -3.32 -9.50
CA SER A 151 2.41 -3.81 -10.88
C SER A 151 3.36 -5.00 -10.97
N THR A 152 4.45 -4.99 -10.19
CA THR A 152 5.40 -6.12 -10.11
C THR A 152 4.74 -7.33 -9.48
N VAL A 153 3.98 -7.13 -8.39
CA VAL A 153 3.22 -8.19 -7.72
C VAL A 153 2.20 -8.80 -8.68
N ASN A 154 1.39 -7.99 -9.38
CA ASN A 154 0.40 -8.50 -10.33
C ASN A 154 1.03 -9.29 -11.49
N LYS A 155 2.19 -8.87 -12.00
CA LYS A 155 2.93 -9.64 -13.00
C LYS A 155 3.44 -10.97 -12.45
N ALA A 156 3.91 -10.99 -11.21
CA ALA A 156 4.35 -12.22 -10.55
C ALA A 156 3.17 -13.17 -10.25
N LEU A 157 2.00 -12.63 -9.89
CA LEU A 157 0.76 -13.41 -9.76
C LEU A 157 0.30 -13.99 -11.09
N ALA A 158 0.41 -13.23 -12.19
CA ALA A 158 0.12 -13.74 -13.53
C ALA A 158 0.99 -14.94 -13.89
N ASP A 159 2.27 -14.91 -13.53
CA ASP A 159 3.18 -16.05 -13.72
C ASP A 159 2.81 -17.23 -12.81
N TYR A 160 2.58 -16.96 -11.53
CA TYR A 160 2.26 -17.98 -10.53
C TYR A 160 0.99 -18.76 -10.88
N PHE A 161 -0.07 -18.06 -11.29
CA PHE A 161 -1.34 -18.67 -11.69
C PHE A 161 -1.38 -19.06 -13.17
N SER A 162 -0.32 -18.82 -13.94
CA SER A 162 -0.29 -19.00 -15.40
C SER A 162 -1.48 -18.34 -16.09
N ASN A 163 -1.86 -17.14 -15.61
CA ASN A 163 -3.08 -16.42 -16.01
C ASN A 163 -2.80 -14.95 -16.28
N ASN A 164 -2.74 -14.56 -17.55
CA ASN A 164 -2.48 -13.17 -17.95
C ASN A 164 -3.65 -12.20 -17.63
N ASP A 165 -4.87 -12.72 -17.40
CA ASP A 165 -6.03 -11.88 -17.04
C ASP A 165 -5.84 -11.21 -15.69
N VAL A 166 -4.92 -11.69 -14.85
CA VAL A 166 -4.53 -11.05 -13.57
C VAL A 166 -4.17 -9.58 -13.75
N LEU A 167 -3.50 -9.25 -14.86
CA LEU A 167 -3.13 -7.85 -15.16
C LEU A 167 -4.35 -6.97 -15.44
N MET A 168 -5.41 -7.55 -15.98
CA MET A 168 -6.68 -6.87 -16.17
C MET A 168 -7.45 -6.78 -14.84
N TYR A 169 -7.55 -7.87 -14.09
CA TYR A 169 -8.22 -7.87 -12.78
C TYR A 169 -7.62 -6.86 -11.83
N GLY A 170 -6.29 -6.71 -11.80
CA GLY A 170 -5.58 -5.73 -10.98
C GLY A 170 -5.84 -4.26 -11.35
N LYS A 171 -6.56 -3.99 -12.45
CA LYS A 171 -7.05 -2.63 -12.76
C LYS A 171 -8.36 -2.31 -12.05
N PHE A 172 -9.13 -3.31 -11.66
CA PHE A 172 -10.46 -3.17 -11.06
C PHE A 172 -10.48 -3.51 -9.56
N HIS A 173 -9.51 -4.30 -9.10
CA HIS A 173 -9.45 -4.81 -7.74
C HIS A 173 -8.07 -4.61 -7.11
N LYS A 174 -8.05 -4.56 -5.79
CA LYS A 174 -6.80 -4.69 -5.03
C LYS A 174 -6.14 -6.04 -5.34
N SER A 175 -4.82 -6.07 -5.39
CA SER A 175 -4.05 -7.29 -5.74
C SER A 175 -4.32 -8.44 -4.77
N SER A 176 -4.54 -8.14 -3.49
CA SER A 176 -4.90 -9.13 -2.46
C SER A 176 -6.27 -9.78 -2.73
N ILE A 177 -7.24 -9.00 -3.21
CA ILE A 177 -8.57 -9.51 -3.62
C ILE A 177 -8.43 -10.42 -4.84
N VAL A 178 -7.65 -10.01 -5.84
CA VAL A 178 -7.37 -10.84 -7.04
C VAL A 178 -6.76 -12.17 -6.62
N TYR A 179 -5.75 -12.15 -5.74
CA TYR A 179 -5.14 -13.36 -5.21
C TYR A 179 -6.17 -14.29 -4.57
N ARG A 180 -7.03 -13.78 -3.69
CA ARG A 180 -8.08 -14.56 -3.01
C ARG A 180 -9.03 -15.25 -3.98
N TYR A 181 -9.52 -14.54 -5.01
CA TYR A 181 -10.39 -15.12 -6.02
C TYR A 181 -9.70 -16.29 -6.76
N LEU A 182 -8.47 -16.07 -7.22
CA LEU A 182 -7.71 -17.07 -7.98
C LEU A 182 -7.35 -18.31 -7.15
N MET A 183 -7.02 -18.13 -5.86
CA MET A 183 -6.77 -19.25 -4.95
C MET A 183 -8.00 -20.13 -4.74
N ASN A 184 -9.20 -19.54 -4.82
CA ASN A 184 -10.47 -20.26 -4.73
C ASN A 184 -10.96 -20.80 -6.10
N GLY A 185 -10.12 -20.75 -7.15
CA GLY A 185 -10.49 -21.16 -8.50
C GLY A 185 -11.56 -20.27 -9.16
N GLN A 186 -11.77 -19.06 -8.63
CA GLN A 186 -12.78 -18.11 -9.09
C GLN A 186 -12.13 -16.99 -9.91
N LYS A 187 -12.90 -16.39 -10.82
CA LYS A 187 -12.49 -15.19 -11.55
C LYS A 187 -13.05 -13.95 -10.84
N PRO A 188 -12.21 -12.93 -10.55
CA PRO A 188 -12.73 -11.65 -10.08
C PRO A 188 -13.71 -11.06 -11.10
N PRO A 189 -14.81 -10.44 -10.67
CA PRO A 189 -15.73 -9.80 -11.59
C PRO A 189 -15.05 -8.63 -12.31
N CYS A 190 -15.16 -8.58 -13.64
CA CYS A 190 -14.61 -7.49 -14.47
C CYS A 190 -15.59 -6.34 -14.64
N THR A 191 -16.51 -6.17 -13.72
CA THR A 191 -17.47 -5.07 -13.72
C THR A 191 -16.96 -3.91 -12.88
N VAL A 192 -17.22 -2.70 -13.36
CA VAL A 192 -17.01 -1.50 -12.57
C VAL A 192 -17.88 -1.60 -11.32
N MET A 193 -17.24 -1.67 -10.16
CA MET A 193 -17.95 -1.75 -8.89
C MET A 193 -17.96 -0.38 -8.22
N HIS A 194 -19.08 -0.05 -7.60
CA HIS A 194 -19.16 1.12 -6.74
C HIS A 194 -18.13 1.01 -5.59
N GLY A 195 -17.38 2.08 -5.35
CA GLY A 195 -16.31 2.07 -4.36
C GLY A 195 -14.99 1.44 -4.84
N GLY A 196 -14.94 0.90 -6.06
CA GLY A 196 -13.72 0.42 -6.70
C GLY A 196 -13.11 1.50 -7.60
N PHE A 197 -11.95 2.05 -7.23
CA PHE A 197 -11.27 3.07 -8.05
C PHE A 197 -10.91 2.53 -9.43
N ILE A 198 -11.25 3.28 -10.48
CA ILE A 198 -10.87 2.97 -11.87
C ILE A 198 -9.63 3.79 -12.21
N PRO A 199 -8.47 3.14 -12.49
CA PRO A 199 -7.24 3.87 -12.82
C PRO A 199 -7.45 4.81 -14.01
N CYS A 200 -7.06 6.08 -13.83
CA CYS A 200 -7.21 7.10 -14.85
C CYS A 200 -6.34 6.83 -16.06
N VAL A 201 -6.92 6.87 -17.26
CA VAL A 201 -6.15 6.91 -18.51
C VAL A 201 -5.48 8.28 -18.64
N LEU A 202 -4.18 8.27 -18.92
CA LEU A 202 -3.40 9.49 -19.11
C LEU A 202 -3.21 9.74 -20.60
N ALA A 203 -3.46 10.98 -21.02
CA ALA A 203 -3.12 11.42 -22.36
C ALA A 203 -1.61 11.33 -22.59
N LYS A 204 -1.21 10.83 -23.75
CA LYS A 204 0.18 10.88 -24.20
C LYS A 204 0.44 12.18 -24.95
N LYS A 205 1.64 12.75 -24.76
CA LYS A 205 2.05 13.89 -25.57
C LYS A 205 2.10 13.47 -27.03
N PHE A 206 1.36 14.19 -27.89
CA PHE A 206 1.38 13.93 -29.31
C PHE A 206 2.69 14.46 -29.93
N ALA A 207 3.37 13.64 -30.71
CA ALA A 207 4.64 13.96 -31.35
C ALA A 207 4.57 13.63 -32.85
N GLY A 208 3.66 14.28 -33.58
CA GLY A 208 3.47 14.05 -35.02
C GLY A 208 2.64 15.15 -35.68
N LYS A 209 2.28 14.93 -36.98
CA LYS A 209 1.30 15.78 -37.62
C LYS A 209 -0.10 15.44 -37.08
N LEU A 210 -0.90 16.48 -36.82
CA LEU A 210 -2.30 16.31 -36.49
C LEU A 210 -3.03 15.52 -37.59
N PRO A 211 -3.90 14.56 -37.26
CA PRO A 211 -4.74 13.92 -38.26
C PRO A 211 -5.70 14.94 -38.91
N ASP A 212 -6.25 14.61 -40.07
CA ASP A 212 -7.15 15.53 -40.79
C ASP A 212 -8.45 15.81 -40.01
N GLN A 213 -8.82 14.94 -39.10
CA GLN A 213 -9.96 15.13 -38.20
C GLN A 213 -9.50 14.94 -36.74
N TYR A 214 -9.78 15.94 -35.92
CA TYR A 214 -9.49 15.90 -34.47
C TYR A 214 -10.51 16.72 -33.69
N LEU A 215 -10.66 16.41 -32.42
CA LEU A 215 -11.46 17.19 -31.48
C LEU A 215 -10.55 18.09 -30.66
N ILE A 216 -11.00 19.30 -30.41
CA ILE A 216 -10.35 20.23 -29.47
C ILE A 216 -11.31 20.42 -28.31
N ASP A 217 -10.76 20.33 -27.09
CA ASP A 217 -11.49 20.57 -25.87
C ASP A 217 -10.67 21.44 -24.91
N VAL A 218 -11.34 22.07 -23.95
CA VAL A 218 -10.69 22.92 -22.96
C VAL A 218 -10.00 22.03 -21.92
N LYS A 219 -8.72 22.33 -21.66
CA LYS A 219 -8.02 21.71 -20.54
C LYS A 219 -8.20 22.60 -19.30
N TYR A 220 -9.07 22.15 -18.40
CA TYR A 220 -9.23 22.79 -17.10
C TYR A 220 -7.97 22.64 -16.24
N ASP A 221 -7.67 23.66 -15.45
CA ASP A 221 -6.52 23.68 -14.53
C ASP A 221 -7.01 23.44 -13.09
N GLY A 222 -7.12 22.19 -12.76
CA GLY A 222 -7.59 21.72 -11.47
C GLY A 222 -6.94 20.40 -11.08
N ASN A 223 -7.58 19.70 -10.18
CA ASN A 223 -7.21 18.36 -9.78
C ASN A 223 -8.27 17.36 -10.24
N ARG A 224 -7.82 16.26 -10.87
CA ARG A 224 -8.70 15.21 -11.35
C ARG A 224 -9.16 14.31 -10.21
N TYR A 225 -10.48 14.10 -10.14
CA TYR A 225 -11.14 13.23 -9.17
C TYR A 225 -12.10 12.27 -9.87
N GLN A 226 -12.34 11.15 -9.22
CA GLN A 226 -13.38 10.21 -9.60
C GLN A 226 -14.41 10.17 -8.49
N ILE A 227 -15.66 10.46 -8.82
CA ILE A 227 -16.77 10.51 -7.85
C ILE A 227 -17.70 9.35 -8.13
N HIS A 228 -17.90 8.51 -7.12
CA HIS A 228 -18.85 7.40 -7.14
C HIS A 228 -20.04 7.78 -6.27
N ARG A 229 -21.23 7.72 -6.82
CA ARG A 229 -22.47 7.80 -6.06
C ARG A 229 -23.24 6.49 -6.16
N PHE A 230 -23.71 6.01 -5.02
CA PHE A 230 -24.59 4.86 -4.90
C PHE A 230 -25.63 5.16 -3.83
N ASP A 231 -26.83 5.50 -4.27
CA ASP A 231 -27.92 6.05 -3.44
C ASP A 231 -27.43 7.26 -2.64
N ASP A 232 -27.42 7.21 -1.31
CA ASP A 232 -26.97 8.29 -0.43
C ASP A 232 -25.45 8.30 -0.18
N ASN A 233 -24.76 7.24 -0.60
CA ASN A 233 -23.31 7.14 -0.40
C ASN A 233 -22.56 7.82 -1.55
N VAL A 234 -21.64 8.70 -1.20
CA VAL A 234 -20.71 9.37 -2.13
C VAL A 234 -19.29 9.06 -1.71
N ILE A 235 -18.45 8.62 -2.65
CA ILE A 235 -17.03 8.39 -2.45
C ILE A 235 -16.26 9.19 -3.49
N ILE A 236 -15.31 10.01 -3.04
CA ILE A 236 -14.44 10.81 -3.91
C ILE A 236 -13.03 10.24 -3.84
N PHE A 237 -12.50 9.86 -5.00
CA PHE A 237 -11.11 9.40 -5.14
C PHE A 237 -10.27 10.46 -5.83
N ASN A 238 -9.07 10.69 -5.33
CA ASN A 238 -8.09 11.49 -6.06
C ASN A 238 -7.46 10.69 -7.22
N ARG A 239 -6.62 11.33 -8.02
CA ARG A 239 -5.94 10.72 -9.18
C ARG A 239 -5.13 9.46 -8.84
N LYS A 240 -4.71 9.27 -7.58
CA LYS A 240 -3.94 8.11 -7.11
C LYS A 240 -4.81 6.98 -6.58
N GLY A 241 -6.13 7.18 -6.50
CA GLY A 241 -7.08 6.22 -5.94
C GLY A 241 -7.26 6.31 -4.42
N ASN A 242 -6.73 7.35 -3.78
CA ASN A 242 -6.97 7.56 -2.36
C ASN A 242 -8.34 8.19 -2.16
N VAL A 243 -9.09 7.72 -1.16
CA VAL A 243 -10.36 8.32 -0.75
C VAL A 243 -10.09 9.67 -0.09
N VAL A 244 -10.78 10.70 -0.56
CA VAL A 244 -10.65 12.09 -0.08
C VAL A 244 -12.01 12.75 0.15
N THR A 245 -13.04 11.97 0.34
CA THR A 245 -14.45 12.42 0.46
C THR A 245 -14.63 13.51 1.52
N GLU A 246 -14.00 13.34 2.68
CA GLU A 246 -14.10 14.27 3.81
C GLU A 246 -13.51 15.66 3.52
N GLN A 247 -12.63 15.76 2.50
CA GLN A 247 -12.02 17.04 2.11
C GLN A 247 -12.94 17.91 1.24
N TYR A 248 -14.06 17.36 0.74
CA TYR A 248 -14.95 18.00 -0.22
C TYR A 248 -16.44 17.85 0.16
N PRO A 249 -16.85 18.31 1.34
CA PRO A 249 -18.24 18.19 1.80
C PRO A 249 -19.24 18.95 0.90
N ASP A 250 -18.84 20.08 0.35
CA ASP A 250 -19.61 20.87 -0.61
C ASP A 250 -19.89 20.12 -1.93
N ILE A 251 -18.89 19.40 -2.45
CA ILE A 251 -19.06 18.56 -3.65
C ILE A 251 -19.99 17.38 -3.35
N VAL A 252 -19.89 16.78 -2.16
CA VAL A 252 -20.79 15.71 -1.73
C VAL A 252 -22.24 16.17 -1.74
N GLU A 253 -22.52 17.36 -1.21
CA GLU A 253 -23.86 17.95 -1.19
C GLU A 253 -24.38 18.20 -2.63
N ILE A 254 -23.55 18.78 -3.50
CA ILE A 254 -23.90 19.00 -4.91
C ILE A 254 -24.21 17.67 -5.60
N VAL A 255 -23.37 16.66 -5.43
CA VAL A 255 -23.54 15.34 -6.06
C VAL A 255 -24.86 14.66 -5.63
N LYS A 256 -25.26 14.85 -4.38
CA LYS A 256 -26.55 14.33 -3.87
C LYS A 256 -27.76 14.98 -4.54
N THR A 257 -27.66 16.19 -5.08
CA THR A 257 -28.77 16.87 -5.78
C THR A 257 -29.02 16.31 -7.19
N PHE A 258 -28.12 15.51 -7.75
CA PHE A 258 -28.31 14.96 -9.09
C PHE A 258 -29.45 13.96 -9.12
N ASN A 259 -30.23 13.95 -10.22
CA ASN A 259 -31.38 13.03 -10.37
C ASN A 259 -30.95 11.55 -10.50
N ALA A 260 -29.71 11.27 -10.90
CA ALA A 260 -29.19 9.92 -10.97
C ALA A 260 -28.70 9.46 -9.58
N HIS A 261 -29.19 8.30 -9.12
CA HIS A 261 -28.82 7.74 -7.82
C HIS A 261 -27.59 6.83 -7.85
N GLN A 262 -27.21 6.34 -9.04
CA GLN A 262 -26.05 5.45 -9.20
C GLN A 262 -25.24 5.89 -10.42
N PHE A 263 -24.03 6.36 -10.19
CA PHE A 263 -23.11 6.75 -11.25
C PHE A 263 -21.67 6.84 -10.78
N ILE A 264 -20.77 6.82 -11.76
CA ILE A 264 -19.35 7.16 -11.59
C ILE A 264 -19.04 8.26 -12.60
N ILE A 265 -18.45 9.36 -12.12
CA ILE A 265 -17.98 10.44 -12.97
C ILE A 265 -16.49 10.67 -12.76
N ASP A 266 -15.80 10.96 -13.86
CA ASP A 266 -14.43 11.41 -13.88
C ASP A 266 -14.45 12.92 -14.15
N THR A 267 -13.93 13.72 -13.23
CA THR A 267 -14.13 15.16 -13.20
C THR A 267 -12.85 15.89 -12.79
N GLU A 268 -12.84 17.18 -13.08
CA GLU A 268 -11.81 18.11 -12.62
C GLU A 268 -12.43 19.04 -11.58
N ILE A 269 -11.84 19.13 -10.39
CA ILE A 269 -12.25 20.09 -9.35
C ILE A 269 -11.21 21.21 -9.32
N TYR A 270 -11.69 22.44 -9.44
CA TYR A 270 -10.85 23.63 -9.38
C TYR A 270 -11.55 24.75 -8.58
N PRO A 271 -10.79 25.59 -7.86
CA PRO A 271 -11.37 26.70 -7.10
C PRO A 271 -11.92 27.76 -8.05
N VAL A 272 -13.13 28.23 -7.76
CA VAL A 272 -13.73 29.37 -8.46
C VAL A 272 -13.69 30.56 -7.48
N ARG A 273 -13.21 31.70 -7.93
CA ARG A 273 -13.35 32.95 -7.16
C ARG A 273 -14.82 33.36 -7.20
N ALA A 274 -15.41 33.54 -6.01
CA ALA A 274 -16.73 34.11 -5.86
C ALA A 274 -16.73 35.61 -6.21
#